data_3a3118b3b8ce74d9e4f2f24fa70d577c
#
_entry.id   3a3118b3b8ce74d9e4f2f24fa70d577c
#
_cell.length_a   1.000
_cell.length_b   1.000
_cell.length_c   1.000
_cell.angle_alpha   90.00
_cell.angle_beta   90.00
_cell.angle_gamma   90.00
#
_symmetry.space_group_name_H-M   'P 1'
#
loop_
_entity.id
_entity.type
_entity.pdbx_description
1 polymer ?
#
loop_
_entity_poly.entity_id
_entity_poly.type
_entity_poly.pdbx_seq_one_letter_code
_entity_poly.pdbx_strand_id
1 'polypeptide(L)'
;MTLPPTLQVLERGWLSSNNIVMAGGDGTVVVDSGYIAHAPQTLALIEHALGGRALERLVNTHCHSDHMGGNAALQRRYGCHTSVPAGEAPLIERWDEDALLLSYADQRAERFRVDATIAAGDRLRMGGIDWLAIAAPGHDNHALMFYAPKEQVLISGDALWEDGFGVLFPQLFGHTGTFAETRRTLDSIATLEVRTVIPGHGEPFEEVDAALERAYSRLHAFEEDPARLARHAARVMLTFTLLEKQRL
;
A
#
# COMPACT_ATOMS: atom_id res chain seq x y z
N MET A 1 -14.35 15.76 5.17
CA MET A 1 -14.01 14.72 4.17
C MET A 1 -15.25 13.86 3.89
N THR A 2 -15.57 13.60 2.62
CA THR A 2 -16.69 12.71 2.23
C THR A 2 -16.19 11.77 1.16
N LEU A 3 -15.99 10.50 1.52
CA LEU A 3 -15.62 9.44 0.60
C LEU A 3 -16.87 8.94 -0.16
N PRO A 4 -16.70 8.34 -1.36
CA PRO A 4 -17.78 7.67 -2.07
C PRO A 4 -18.50 6.65 -1.18
N PRO A 5 -19.84 6.54 -1.23
CA PRO A 5 -20.61 5.70 -0.30
C PRO A 5 -20.31 4.18 -0.45
N THR A 6 -19.72 3.79 -1.56
CA THR A 6 -19.29 2.40 -1.83
C THR A 6 -17.87 2.10 -1.32
N LEU A 7 -17.16 3.08 -0.75
CA LEU A 7 -15.80 2.98 -0.29
C LEU A 7 -15.73 3.23 1.22
N GLN A 8 -15.11 2.31 1.94
CA GLN A 8 -14.83 2.41 3.37
C GLN A 8 -13.34 2.18 3.61
N VAL A 9 -12.69 3.06 4.38
CA VAL A 9 -11.33 2.88 4.84
C VAL A 9 -11.39 2.28 6.25
N LEU A 10 -10.75 1.14 6.42
CA LEU A 10 -10.50 0.55 7.72
C LEU A 10 -9.10 0.96 8.13
N GLU A 11 -9.01 2.05 8.89
CA GLU A 11 -7.72 2.50 9.42
C GLU A 11 -7.14 1.46 10.36
N ARG A 12 -5.86 1.20 10.17
CA ARG A 12 -5.13 0.19 10.93
C ARG A 12 -4.00 0.82 11.71
N GLY A 13 -3.74 0.25 12.86
CA GLY A 13 -2.57 0.61 13.64
C GLY A 13 -1.27 0.09 13.03
N TRP A 14 -0.16 0.52 13.60
CA TRP A 14 1.18 0.12 13.16
C TRP A 14 1.32 -1.42 12.99
N LEU A 15 2.11 -1.84 12.04
CA LEU A 15 2.29 -3.16 11.47
C LEU A 15 1.20 -3.59 10.45
N SER A 16 0.20 -2.81 10.18
CA SER A 16 -0.73 -3.11 9.09
C SER A 16 -0.99 -1.86 8.29
N SER A 17 -0.99 -1.99 6.98
CA SER A 17 -1.57 -0.97 6.11
C SER A 17 -3.07 -0.86 6.33
N ASN A 18 -3.66 0.26 5.96
CA ASN A 18 -5.09 0.43 5.86
C ASN A 18 -5.69 -0.62 4.90
N ASN A 19 -6.90 -1.08 5.20
CA ASN A 19 -7.65 -1.90 4.26
C ASN A 19 -8.75 -1.04 3.64
N ILE A 20 -8.75 -0.89 2.32
CA ILE A 20 -9.76 -0.10 1.63
C ILE A 20 -10.79 -1.06 1.06
N VAL A 21 -11.99 -1.07 1.67
CA VAL A 21 -13.09 -1.95 1.29
C VAL A 21 -14.01 -1.22 0.33
N MET A 22 -14.30 -1.84 -0.81
CA MET A 22 -15.22 -1.31 -1.79
C MET A 22 -16.32 -2.32 -2.07
N ALA A 23 -17.57 -1.85 -2.06
CA ALA A 23 -18.74 -2.69 -2.26
C ALA A 23 -19.75 -1.99 -3.20
N GLY A 24 -19.60 -2.23 -4.49
CA GLY A 24 -20.44 -1.68 -5.55
C GLY A 24 -21.31 -2.71 -6.27
N GLY A 25 -21.95 -2.27 -7.34
CA GLY A 25 -22.69 -3.17 -8.24
C GLY A 25 -21.79 -4.08 -9.10
N ASP A 26 -20.51 -3.77 -9.17
CA ASP A 26 -19.44 -4.51 -9.86
C ASP A 26 -18.72 -5.53 -8.97
N GLY A 27 -19.25 -5.76 -7.76
CA GLY A 27 -18.73 -6.71 -6.80
C GLY A 27 -18.06 -6.06 -5.58
N THR A 28 -17.33 -6.86 -4.84
CA THR A 28 -16.61 -6.47 -3.63
C THR A 28 -15.11 -6.54 -3.85
N VAL A 29 -14.39 -5.53 -3.38
CA VAL A 29 -12.93 -5.42 -3.50
C VAL A 29 -12.34 -4.98 -2.18
N VAL A 30 -11.17 -5.50 -1.85
CA VAL A 30 -10.30 -4.94 -0.80
C VAL A 30 -8.98 -4.54 -1.44
N VAL A 31 -8.50 -3.34 -1.15
CA VAL A 31 -7.14 -2.93 -1.46
C VAL A 31 -6.32 -3.04 -0.19
N ASP A 32 -5.23 -3.78 -0.27
CA ASP A 32 -4.30 -4.18 0.79
C ASP A 32 -4.94 -4.91 1.97
N SER A 33 -4.20 -5.83 2.57
CA SER A 33 -4.74 -6.80 3.53
C SER A 33 -4.12 -6.73 4.93
N GLY A 34 -3.18 -5.83 5.14
CA GLY A 34 -2.50 -5.69 6.43
C GLY A 34 -1.45 -6.78 6.68
N TYR A 35 -0.93 -6.81 7.90
CA TYR A 35 0.14 -7.71 8.34
C TYR A 35 -0.41 -9.07 8.79
N ILE A 36 0.36 -10.13 8.58
CA ILE A 36 -0.06 -11.52 8.87
C ILE A 36 -0.51 -11.76 10.31
N ALA A 37 0.16 -11.17 11.29
CA ALA A 37 -0.22 -11.34 12.70
C ALA A 37 -1.59 -10.72 13.03
N HIS A 38 -2.07 -9.79 12.19
CA HIS A 38 -3.38 -9.18 12.29
C HIS A 38 -4.43 -9.86 11.40
N ALA A 39 -4.11 -10.94 10.68
CA ALA A 39 -5.03 -11.60 9.77
C ALA A 39 -6.39 -11.96 10.39
N PRO A 40 -6.50 -12.47 11.65
CA PRO A 40 -7.80 -12.70 12.26
C PRO A 40 -8.64 -11.40 12.43
N GLN A 41 -7.99 -10.30 12.80
CA GLN A 41 -8.65 -8.99 12.91
C GLN A 41 -9.05 -8.46 11.53
N THR A 42 -8.18 -8.59 10.53
CA THR A 42 -8.46 -8.22 9.13
C THR A 42 -9.69 -8.95 8.61
N LEU A 43 -9.78 -10.27 8.82
CA LEU A 43 -10.96 -11.07 8.43
C LEU A 43 -12.23 -10.55 9.09
N ALA A 44 -12.22 -10.30 10.40
CA ALA A 44 -13.41 -9.83 11.14
C ALA A 44 -13.85 -8.42 10.68
N LEU A 45 -12.91 -7.51 10.46
CA LEU A 45 -13.18 -6.14 10.01
C LEU A 45 -13.74 -6.13 8.58
N ILE A 46 -13.16 -6.91 7.67
CA ILE A 46 -13.64 -7.01 6.28
C ILE A 46 -15.02 -7.69 6.23
N GLU A 47 -15.26 -8.76 6.99
CA GLU A 47 -16.57 -9.40 7.08
C GLU A 47 -17.64 -8.43 7.55
N HIS A 48 -17.33 -7.64 8.59
CA HIS A 48 -18.23 -6.60 9.09
C HIS A 48 -18.51 -5.52 8.03
N ALA A 49 -17.47 -4.98 7.40
CA ALA A 49 -17.58 -3.93 6.39
C ALA A 49 -18.35 -4.38 5.14
N LEU A 50 -18.23 -5.65 4.76
CA LEU A 50 -18.97 -6.23 3.63
C LEU A 50 -20.42 -6.57 3.97
N GLY A 51 -20.84 -6.51 5.24
CA GLY A 51 -22.21 -6.80 5.67
C GLY A 51 -22.65 -8.22 5.33
N GLY A 52 -21.76 -9.20 5.39
CA GLY A 52 -22.02 -10.60 5.06
C GLY A 52 -21.88 -10.96 3.56
N ARG A 53 -21.54 -9.99 2.69
CA ARG A 53 -21.16 -10.30 1.29
C ARG A 53 -19.80 -11.00 1.27
N ALA A 54 -19.62 -11.91 0.30
CA ALA A 54 -18.29 -12.50 0.07
C ALA A 54 -17.32 -11.47 -0.52
N LEU A 55 -16.04 -11.55 -0.17
CA LEU A 55 -14.98 -10.84 -0.86
C LEU A 55 -14.68 -11.52 -2.19
N GLU A 56 -14.82 -10.80 -3.30
CA GLU A 56 -14.59 -11.31 -4.64
C GLU A 56 -13.18 -11.04 -5.15
N ARG A 57 -12.65 -9.86 -4.87
CA ARG A 57 -11.34 -9.41 -5.37
C ARG A 57 -10.50 -8.80 -4.27
N LEU A 58 -9.20 -9.09 -4.34
CA LEU A 58 -8.14 -8.50 -3.51
C LEU A 58 -7.12 -7.85 -4.44
N VAL A 59 -6.73 -6.63 -4.17
CA VAL A 59 -5.77 -5.86 -4.95
C VAL A 59 -4.67 -5.35 -4.02
N ASN A 60 -3.41 -5.44 -4.41
CA ASN A 60 -2.33 -4.83 -3.65
C ASN A 60 -1.77 -3.59 -4.35
N THR A 61 -1.45 -2.56 -3.56
CA THR A 61 -0.67 -1.40 -4.02
C THR A 61 0.78 -1.78 -4.26
N HIS A 62 1.33 -2.59 -3.37
CA HIS A 62 2.65 -3.24 -3.46
C HIS A 62 2.67 -4.44 -2.49
N CYS A 63 3.76 -5.22 -2.49
CA CYS A 63 3.79 -6.50 -1.78
C CYS A 63 4.77 -6.53 -0.60
N HIS A 64 4.87 -5.46 0.19
CA HIS A 64 5.48 -5.55 1.51
C HIS A 64 4.57 -6.31 2.48
N SER A 65 5.17 -6.87 3.52
CA SER A 65 4.50 -7.78 4.48
C SER A 65 3.26 -7.20 5.15
N ASP A 66 3.24 -5.89 5.37
CA ASP A 66 2.15 -5.15 6.02
C ASP A 66 1.03 -4.74 5.05
N HIS A 67 1.21 -4.95 3.76
CA HIS A 67 0.20 -4.79 2.70
C HIS A 67 -0.35 -6.12 2.20
N MET A 68 0.48 -7.16 2.09
CA MET A 68 0.08 -8.47 1.56
C MET A 68 -0.10 -9.56 2.62
N GLY A 69 0.23 -9.29 3.89
CA GLY A 69 0.30 -10.33 4.93
C GLY A 69 -1.01 -11.05 5.21
N GLY A 70 -2.16 -10.40 4.97
CA GLY A 70 -3.49 -11.00 5.08
C GLY A 70 -3.97 -11.74 3.83
N ASN A 71 -3.26 -11.67 2.70
CA ASN A 71 -3.71 -12.20 1.40
C ASN A 71 -4.06 -13.69 1.49
N ALA A 72 -3.17 -14.51 2.03
CA ALA A 72 -3.41 -15.96 2.16
C ALA A 72 -4.64 -16.28 3.02
N ALA A 73 -4.85 -15.53 4.09
CA ALA A 73 -6.01 -15.73 4.97
C ALA A 73 -7.32 -15.35 4.28
N LEU A 74 -7.33 -14.25 3.52
CA LEU A 74 -8.49 -13.82 2.73
C LEU A 74 -8.80 -14.81 1.60
N GLN A 75 -7.78 -15.31 0.90
CA GLN A 75 -7.96 -16.35 -0.11
C GLN A 75 -8.54 -17.65 0.48
N ARG A 76 -8.04 -18.09 1.62
CA ARG A 76 -8.59 -19.29 2.30
C ARG A 76 -10.05 -19.10 2.72
N ARG A 77 -10.40 -17.91 3.19
CA ARG A 77 -11.76 -17.61 3.69
C ARG A 77 -12.78 -17.42 2.58
N TYR A 78 -12.39 -16.73 1.50
CA TYR A 78 -13.34 -16.26 0.47
C TYR A 78 -13.09 -16.85 -0.92
N GLY A 79 -11.92 -17.41 -1.18
CA GLY A 79 -11.53 -17.83 -2.54
C GLY A 79 -11.36 -16.65 -3.50
N CYS A 80 -11.13 -15.45 -2.97
CA CYS A 80 -11.08 -14.21 -3.74
C CYS A 80 -9.96 -14.21 -4.78
N HIS A 81 -10.23 -13.53 -5.91
CA HIS A 81 -9.29 -13.33 -7.00
C HIS A 81 -8.29 -12.23 -6.60
N THR A 82 -7.00 -12.56 -6.58
CA THR A 82 -5.94 -11.65 -6.10
C THR A 82 -5.13 -11.09 -7.26
N SER A 83 -5.06 -9.76 -7.33
CA SER A 83 -4.27 -9.01 -8.30
C SER A 83 -3.15 -8.24 -7.61
N VAL A 84 -1.93 -8.33 -8.14
CA VAL A 84 -0.75 -7.63 -7.62
C VAL A 84 -0.10 -6.80 -8.73
N PRO A 85 0.77 -5.81 -8.41
CA PRO A 85 1.57 -5.12 -9.41
C PRO A 85 2.35 -6.11 -10.28
N ALA A 86 2.41 -5.84 -11.59
CA ALA A 86 3.01 -6.77 -12.55
C ALA A 86 4.48 -7.11 -12.23
N GLY A 87 5.24 -6.15 -11.68
CA GLY A 87 6.63 -6.39 -11.28
C GLY A 87 6.79 -7.25 -10.01
N GLU A 88 5.75 -7.32 -9.17
CA GLU A 88 5.74 -8.12 -7.94
C GLU A 88 5.41 -9.60 -8.20
N ALA A 89 4.60 -9.90 -9.22
CA ALA A 89 4.12 -11.25 -9.48
C ALA A 89 5.25 -12.29 -9.58
N PRO A 90 6.37 -12.05 -10.31
CA PRO A 90 7.47 -13.01 -10.35
C PRO A 90 8.17 -13.22 -8.99
N LEU A 91 8.16 -12.20 -8.12
CA LEU A 91 8.73 -12.29 -6.76
C LEU A 91 7.87 -13.19 -5.88
N ILE A 92 6.55 -13.01 -5.94
CA ILE A 92 5.56 -13.81 -5.21
C ILE A 92 5.57 -15.26 -5.70
N GLU A 93 5.57 -15.49 -7.02
CA GLU A 93 5.55 -16.84 -7.60
C GLU A 93 6.73 -17.70 -7.14
N ARG A 94 7.97 -17.16 -7.18
CA ARG A 94 9.15 -17.86 -6.65
C ARG A 94 9.33 -17.73 -5.14
N TRP A 95 8.57 -16.84 -4.51
CA TRP A 95 8.65 -16.50 -3.08
C TRP A 95 10.04 -16.06 -2.65
N ASP A 96 10.51 -15.01 -3.28
CA ASP A 96 11.82 -14.41 -3.05
C ASP A 96 11.78 -13.55 -1.77
N GLU A 97 12.06 -14.17 -0.63
CA GLU A 97 11.95 -13.54 0.68
C GLU A 97 12.87 -12.32 0.84
N ASP A 98 14.00 -12.29 0.15
CA ASP A 98 14.91 -11.14 0.18
C ASP A 98 14.33 -9.98 -0.64
N ALA A 99 13.87 -10.24 -1.85
CA ALA A 99 13.27 -9.21 -2.70
C ALA A 99 11.94 -8.68 -2.14
N LEU A 100 11.15 -9.54 -1.47
CA LEU A 100 9.92 -9.19 -0.76
C LEU A 100 10.19 -8.58 0.64
N LEU A 101 11.44 -8.38 1.01
CA LEU A 101 11.91 -7.83 2.29
C LEU A 101 11.45 -8.62 3.54
N LEU A 102 11.05 -9.88 3.38
CA LEU A 102 10.60 -10.71 4.50
C LEU A 102 11.74 -11.08 5.45
N SER A 103 12.97 -11.26 4.93
CA SER A 103 14.17 -11.53 5.75
C SER A 103 14.60 -10.30 6.58
N TYR A 104 14.05 -9.11 6.30
CA TYR A 104 14.35 -7.90 7.04
C TYR A 104 13.43 -7.74 8.26
N ALA A 105 14.01 -7.40 9.40
CA ALA A 105 13.29 -7.11 10.66
C ALA A 105 12.28 -8.20 11.07
N ASP A 106 12.60 -9.46 10.82
CA ASP A 106 11.76 -10.64 11.12
C ASP A 106 10.35 -10.55 10.50
N GLN A 107 10.22 -9.90 9.32
CA GLN A 107 8.93 -9.77 8.65
C GLN A 107 8.41 -11.12 8.16
N ARG A 108 7.10 -11.30 8.20
CA ARG A 108 6.46 -12.55 7.82
C ARG A 108 5.26 -12.33 6.91
N ALA A 109 5.08 -13.24 5.98
CA ALA A 109 3.87 -13.41 5.19
C ALA A 109 3.69 -14.91 4.87
N GLU A 110 2.50 -15.31 4.46
CA GLU A 110 2.24 -16.65 3.91
C GLU A 110 2.11 -16.59 2.40
N ARG A 111 2.55 -17.64 1.72
CA ARG A 111 2.37 -17.78 0.28
C ARG A 111 0.89 -17.71 -0.09
N PHE A 112 0.61 -16.95 -1.13
CA PHE A 112 -0.72 -16.82 -1.70
C PHE A 112 -0.64 -16.95 -3.23
N ARG A 113 -1.80 -17.15 -3.87
CA ARG A 113 -1.89 -17.28 -5.32
C ARG A 113 -2.07 -15.90 -5.95
N VAL A 114 -1.29 -15.60 -6.98
CA VAL A 114 -1.52 -14.46 -7.87
C VAL A 114 -2.42 -14.93 -9.01
N ASP A 115 -3.60 -14.30 -9.16
CA ASP A 115 -4.56 -14.65 -10.21
C ASP A 115 -4.46 -13.71 -11.41
N ALA A 116 -4.04 -12.45 -11.19
CA ALA A 116 -3.82 -11.46 -12.23
C ALA A 116 -2.76 -10.45 -11.81
N THR A 117 -2.29 -9.68 -12.78
CA THR A 117 -1.36 -8.57 -12.57
C THR A 117 -1.99 -7.25 -12.99
N ILE A 118 -1.52 -6.16 -12.39
CA ILE A 118 -1.89 -4.79 -12.73
C ILE A 118 -0.63 -4.05 -13.16
N ALA A 119 -0.70 -3.38 -14.30
CA ALA A 119 0.36 -2.51 -14.79
C ALA A 119 -0.03 -1.03 -14.69
N ALA A 120 0.96 -0.16 -14.64
CA ALA A 120 0.70 1.28 -14.77
C ALA A 120 0.01 1.58 -16.10
N GLY A 121 -1.04 2.40 -16.06
CA GLY A 121 -1.92 2.71 -17.21
C GLY A 121 -3.18 1.85 -17.26
N ASP A 122 -3.26 0.76 -16.52
CA ASP A 122 -4.47 -0.07 -16.47
C ASP A 122 -5.63 0.69 -15.84
N ARG A 123 -6.83 0.43 -16.37
CA ARG A 123 -8.09 0.92 -15.84
C ARG A 123 -8.80 -0.19 -15.09
N LEU A 124 -9.15 0.09 -13.84
CA LEU A 124 -9.83 -0.85 -12.96
C LEU A 124 -11.21 -0.32 -12.64
N ARG A 125 -12.18 -1.22 -12.53
CA ARG A 125 -13.48 -0.91 -11.97
C ARG A 125 -13.58 -1.52 -10.58
N MET A 126 -13.67 -0.68 -9.54
CA MET A 126 -13.72 -1.11 -8.15
C MET A 126 -14.73 -0.27 -7.37
N GLY A 127 -15.72 -0.94 -6.76
CA GLY A 127 -16.78 -0.26 -5.99
C GLY A 127 -17.70 0.64 -6.83
N GLY A 128 -17.86 0.35 -8.12
CA GLY A 128 -18.60 1.19 -9.06
C GLY A 128 -17.84 2.43 -9.52
N ILE A 129 -16.54 2.56 -9.17
CA ILE A 129 -15.67 3.70 -9.44
C ILE A 129 -14.62 3.27 -10.47
N ASP A 130 -14.29 4.17 -11.40
CA ASP A 130 -13.25 3.96 -12.41
C ASP A 130 -11.91 4.47 -11.87
N TRP A 131 -10.93 3.57 -11.74
CA TRP A 131 -9.60 3.85 -11.24
C TRP A 131 -8.55 3.70 -12.34
N LEU A 132 -7.55 4.57 -12.31
CA LEU A 132 -6.33 4.48 -13.12
C LEU A 132 -5.19 4.01 -12.23
N ALA A 133 -4.53 2.93 -12.59
CA ALA A 133 -3.28 2.50 -11.97
C ALA A 133 -2.13 3.38 -12.46
N ILE A 134 -1.38 3.97 -11.54
CA ILE A 134 -0.24 4.84 -11.82
C ILE A 134 0.98 4.27 -11.12
N ALA A 135 2.13 4.21 -11.82
CA ALA A 135 3.38 3.78 -11.20
C ALA A 135 3.80 4.73 -10.07
N ALA A 136 4.22 4.18 -8.96
CA ALA A 136 4.63 4.92 -7.77
C ALA A 136 5.99 4.44 -7.20
N PRO A 137 7.06 4.35 -8.04
CA PRO A 137 8.36 3.88 -7.56
C PRO A 137 8.96 4.86 -6.53
N GLY A 138 9.71 4.30 -5.58
CA GLY A 138 10.37 5.03 -4.51
C GLY A 138 10.47 4.20 -3.23
N HIS A 139 9.36 4.06 -2.51
CA HIS A 139 9.26 3.15 -1.36
C HIS A 139 9.47 1.69 -1.77
N ASP A 140 8.82 1.30 -2.86
CA ASP A 140 8.98 0.05 -3.57
C ASP A 140 9.12 0.31 -5.08
N ASN A 141 9.91 -0.51 -5.80
CA ASN A 141 10.19 -0.31 -7.23
C ASN A 141 8.98 -0.58 -8.13
N HIS A 142 8.05 -1.40 -7.67
CA HIS A 142 6.90 -1.90 -8.44
C HIS A 142 5.57 -1.39 -7.93
N ALA A 143 5.60 -0.53 -6.89
CA ALA A 143 4.40 0.02 -6.28
C ALA A 143 3.51 0.73 -7.31
N LEU A 144 2.21 0.60 -7.08
CA LEU A 144 1.16 1.31 -7.80
C LEU A 144 0.35 2.16 -6.82
N MET A 145 -0.13 3.28 -7.31
CA MET A 145 -1.21 4.05 -6.72
C MET A 145 -2.44 3.99 -7.63
N PHE A 146 -3.63 4.17 -7.06
CA PHE A 146 -4.88 4.12 -7.81
C PHE A 146 -5.60 5.46 -7.72
N TYR A 147 -5.84 6.09 -8.86
CA TYR A 147 -6.48 7.40 -8.96
C TYR A 147 -7.86 7.30 -9.58
N ALA A 148 -8.86 7.87 -8.91
CA ALA A 148 -10.24 7.99 -9.37
C ALA A 148 -10.52 9.45 -9.77
N PRO A 149 -10.41 9.82 -11.05
CA PRO A 149 -10.45 11.23 -11.48
C PRO A 149 -11.80 11.92 -11.26
N LYS A 150 -12.91 11.20 -11.37
CA LYS A 150 -14.23 11.78 -11.14
C LYS A 150 -14.49 12.08 -9.68
N GLU A 151 -14.04 11.19 -8.81
CA GLU A 151 -14.17 11.28 -7.36
C GLU A 151 -13.07 12.14 -6.74
N GLN A 152 -12.00 12.42 -7.49
CA GLN A 152 -10.79 13.12 -7.05
C GLN A 152 -10.15 12.43 -5.82
N VAL A 153 -10.16 11.09 -5.83
CA VAL A 153 -9.60 10.25 -4.76
C VAL A 153 -8.35 9.55 -5.25
N LEU A 154 -7.30 9.58 -4.45
CA LEU A 154 -6.05 8.85 -4.67
C LEU A 154 -5.83 7.84 -3.55
N ILE A 155 -5.71 6.56 -3.87
CA ILE A 155 -5.12 5.54 -2.99
C ILE A 155 -3.62 5.57 -3.27
N SER A 156 -2.85 6.14 -2.36
CA SER A 156 -1.42 6.39 -2.57
C SER A 156 -0.51 5.24 -2.12
N GLY A 157 -1.04 4.27 -1.36
CA GLY A 157 -0.16 3.31 -0.69
C GLY A 157 0.89 4.06 0.13
N ASP A 158 2.15 3.66 -0.02
CA ASP A 158 3.27 4.24 0.71
C ASP A 158 4.04 5.32 -0.06
N ALA A 159 3.48 5.76 -1.20
CA ALA A 159 4.07 6.84 -2.00
C ALA A 159 3.83 8.23 -1.41
N LEU A 160 2.70 8.44 -0.72
CA LEU A 160 2.39 9.70 -0.03
C LEU A 160 1.52 9.43 1.20
N TRP A 161 1.98 9.89 2.36
CA TRP A 161 1.26 9.98 3.62
C TRP A 161 1.03 11.44 4.00
N GLU A 162 0.22 11.72 4.98
CA GLU A 162 0.03 13.09 5.47
C GLU A 162 1.37 13.73 5.87
N ASP A 163 2.26 12.98 6.52
CA ASP A 163 3.57 13.43 6.97
C ASP A 163 4.73 12.83 6.16
N GLY A 164 4.60 12.74 4.83
CA GLY A 164 5.67 12.33 3.94
C GLY A 164 5.37 11.05 3.17
N PHE A 165 6.23 10.04 3.24
CA PHE A 165 6.14 8.77 2.49
C PHE A 165 6.85 7.64 3.24
N GLY A 166 6.65 6.39 2.78
CA GLY A 166 7.28 5.19 3.32
C GLY A 166 8.81 5.17 3.18
N VAL A 167 9.46 4.26 3.89
CA VAL A 167 10.93 4.10 3.83
C VAL A 167 11.35 3.77 2.39
N LEU A 168 12.39 4.45 1.88
CA LEU A 168 12.91 4.22 0.53
C LEU A 168 13.87 3.01 0.55
N PHE A 169 13.30 1.80 0.62
CA PHE A 169 14.08 0.57 0.70
C PHE A 169 15.05 0.36 -0.47
N PRO A 170 14.65 0.62 -1.74
CA PRO A 170 15.58 0.43 -2.85
C PRO A 170 16.85 1.27 -2.71
N GLN A 171 16.75 2.50 -2.18
CA GLN A 171 17.91 3.35 -1.90
C GLN A 171 18.84 2.73 -0.83
N LEU A 172 18.26 2.13 0.21
CA LEU A 172 19.03 1.47 1.27
C LEU A 172 19.78 0.24 0.78
N PHE A 173 19.23 -0.45 -0.22
CA PHE A 173 19.84 -1.62 -0.86
C PHE A 173 20.72 -1.29 -2.07
N GLY A 174 21.04 0.00 -2.25
CA GLY A 174 22.02 0.45 -3.24
C GLY A 174 21.46 0.69 -4.64
N HIS A 175 20.11 0.73 -4.80
CA HIS A 175 19.51 1.15 -6.06
C HIS A 175 19.76 2.64 -6.27
N THR A 176 20.59 2.95 -7.28
CA THR A 176 20.89 4.34 -7.64
C THR A 176 19.77 4.93 -8.49
N GLY A 177 19.14 5.98 -8.02
CA GLY A 177 18.03 6.62 -8.74
C GLY A 177 16.73 6.69 -7.96
N THR A 178 16.63 5.99 -6.82
CA THR A 178 15.41 5.97 -5.99
C THR A 178 14.93 7.37 -5.61
N PHE A 179 15.82 8.29 -5.26
CA PHE A 179 15.42 9.67 -4.94
C PHE A 179 14.78 10.37 -6.15
N ALA A 180 15.37 10.21 -7.35
CA ALA A 180 14.80 10.77 -8.57
C ALA A 180 13.47 10.10 -8.95
N GLU A 181 13.31 8.81 -8.68
CA GLU A 181 12.06 8.07 -8.86
C GLU A 181 10.99 8.56 -7.89
N THR A 182 11.32 8.68 -6.61
CA THR A 182 10.42 9.25 -5.59
C THR A 182 9.97 10.65 -5.98
N ARG A 183 10.90 11.49 -6.44
CA ARG A 183 10.57 12.84 -6.92
C ARG A 183 9.58 12.80 -8.07
N ARG A 184 9.80 11.96 -9.09
CA ARG A 184 8.86 11.79 -10.22
C ARG A 184 7.49 11.30 -9.76
N THR A 185 7.43 10.43 -8.76
CA THR A 185 6.16 9.98 -8.17
C THR A 185 5.43 11.15 -7.51
N LEU A 186 6.11 11.95 -6.68
CA LEU A 186 5.52 13.14 -6.06
C LEU A 186 5.10 14.18 -7.12
N ASP A 187 5.93 14.43 -8.15
CA ASP A 187 5.60 15.31 -9.26
C ASP A 187 4.36 14.82 -10.02
N SER A 188 4.24 13.50 -10.22
CA SER A 188 3.05 12.90 -10.83
C SER A 188 1.81 13.17 -9.99
N ILE A 189 1.86 12.97 -8.66
CA ILE A 189 0.74 13.27 -7.76
C ILE A 189 0.36 14.75 -7.83
N ALA A 190 1.35 15.65 -7.85
CA ALA A 190 1.12 17.10 -7.93
C ALA A 190 0.42 17.55 -9.23
N THR A 191 0.45 16.73 -10.30
CA THR A 191 -0.29 17.01 -11.55
C THR A 191 -1.74 16.52 -11.55
N LEU A 192 -2.14 15.71 -10.57
CA LEU A 192 -3.48 15.16 -10.47
C LEU A 192 -4.41 16.12 -9.73
N GLU A 193 -5.68 16.14 -10.12
CA GLU A 193 -6.73 16.85 -9.39
C GLU A 193 -7.21 15.97 -8.21
N VAL A 194 -6.39 15.89 -7.16
CA VAL A 194 -6.70 15.10 -5.96
C VAL A 194 -7.32 15.99 -4.89
N ARG A 195 -8.48 15.58 -4.39
CA ARG A 195 -9.12 16.19 -3.21
C ARG A 195 -8.86 15.38 -1.95
N THR A 196 -8.89 14.04 -2.06
CA THR A 196 -8.71 13.16 -0.91
C THR A 196 -7.65 12.12 -1.22
N VAL A 197 -6.69 11.97 -0.33
CA VAL A 197 -5.70 10.89 -0.35
C VAL A 197 -6.08 9.86 0.70
N ILE A 198 -6.03 8.58 0.31
CA ILE A 198 -6.15 7.42 1.19
C ILE A 198 -4.76 6.78 1.23
N PRO A 199 -3.98 7.00 2.30
CA PRO A 199 -2.62 6.48 2.40
C PRO A 199 -2.60 5.00 2.80
N GLY A 200 -1.45 4.35 2.63
CA GLY A 200 -1.22 3.02 3.20
C GLY A 200 -1.26 3.02 4.73
N HIS A 201 -0.84 4.11 5.36
CA HIS A 201 -0.83 4.27 6.82
C HIS A 201 -1.36 5.64 7.24
N GLY A 202 -2.09 5.68 8.36
CA GLY A 202 -2.73 6.89 8.92
C GLY A 202 -4.11 7.17 8.33
N GLU A 203 -4.71 8.28 8.77
CA GLU A 203 -6.04 8.68 8.32
C GLU A 203 -6.03 9.19 6.88
N PRO A 204 -7.13 9.03 6.12
CA PRO A 204 -7.33 9.77 4.88
C PRO A 204 -7.32 11.29 5.11
N PHE A 205 -6.76 12.06 4.17
CA PHE A 205 -6.59 13.50 4.31
C PHE A 205 -6.93 14.29 3.04
N GLU A 206 -7.19 15.59 3.20
CA GLU A 206 -7.55 16.53 2.11
C GLU A 206 -6.51 17.64 1.91
N GLU A 207 -5.56 17.79 2.84
CA GLU A 207 -4.47 18.80 2.78
C GLU A 207 -3.32 18.34 1.86
N VAL A 208 -3.65 18.05 0.58
CA VAL A 208 -2.73 17.38 -0.37
C VAL A 208 -1.49 18.20 -0.65
N ASP A 209 -1.64 19.52 -0.88
CA ASP A 209 -0.51 20.41 -1.16
C ASP A 209 0.46 20.47 0.03
N ALA A 210 -0.07 20.58 1.25
CA ALA A 210 0.74 20.59 2.45
C ALA A 210 1.46 19.25 2.70
N ALA A 211 0.82 18.12 2.38
CA ALA A 211 1.43 16.81 2.45
C ALA A 211 2.57 16.66 1.42
N LEU A 212 2.36 17.14 0.19
CA LEU A 212 3.40 17.19 -0.84
C LEU A 212 4.59 18.05 -0.44
N GLU A 213 4.34 19.24 0.14
CA GLU A 213 5.42 20.11 0.65
C GLU A 213 6.27 19.39 1.73
N ARG A 214 5.62 18.69 2.66
CA ARG A 214 6.32 17.87 3.67
C ARG A 214 7.11 16.73 3.03
N ALA A 215 6.54 16.06 2.03
CA ALA A 215 7.19 14.98 1.31
C ALA A 215 8.42 15.46 0.53
N TYR A 216 8.32 16.57 -0.21
CA TYR A 216 9.46 17.17 -0.89
C TYR A 216 10.55 17.63 0.07
N SER A 217 10.18 18.24 1.20
CA SER A 217 11.14 18.64 2.23
C SER A 217 11.89 17.45 2.82
N ARG A 218 11.17 16.34 3.09
CA ARG A 218 11.78 15.08 3.57
C ARG A 218 12.72 14.49 2.53
N LEU A 219 12.30 14.43 1.26
CA LEU A 219 13.12 13.90 0.17
C LEU A 219 14.41 14.72 0.02
N HIS A 220 14.31 16.04 0.00
CA HIS A 220 15.46 16.93 -0.07
C HIS A 220 16.44 16.71 1.10
N ALA A 221 15.91 16.54 2.32
CA ALA A 221 16.75 16.27 3.49
C ALA A 221 17.48 14.91 3.40
N PHE A 222 16.91 13.91 2.69
CA PHE A 222 17.58 12.63 2.43
C PHE A 222 18.59 12.72 1.28
N GLU A 223 18.35 13.56 0.29
CA GLU A 223 19.30 13.85 -0.80
C GLU A 223 20.56 14.56 -0.26
N GLU A 224 20.38 15.55 0.64
CA GLU A 224 21.50 16.27 1.27
C GLU A 224 22.29 15.41 2.26
N ASP A 225 21.62 14.53 3.01
CA ASP A 225 22.27 13.63 3.99
C ASP A 225 21.62 12.25 3.94
N PRO A 226 22.09 11.35 3.06
CA PRO A 226 21.56 9.97 2.96
C PRO A 226 21.62 9.18 4.28
N ALA A 227 22.47 9.56 5.23
CA ALA A 227 22.48 8.95 6.56
C ALA A 227 21.21 9.23 7.36
N ARG A 228 20.44 10.27 7.04
CA ARG A 228 19.12 10.51 7.63
C ARG A 228 18.12 9.43 7.23
N LEU A 229 18.14 9.00 5.96
CA LEU A 229 17.31 7.88 5.50
C LEU A 229 17.65 6.60 6.25
N ALA A 230 18.94 6.26 6.37
CA ALA A 230 19.37 5.07 7.09
C ALA A 230 18.96 5.11 8.58
N ARG A 231 19.08 6.25 9.25
CA ARG A 231 18.61 6.42 10.63
C ARG A 231 17.09 6.31 10.74
N HIS A 232 16.34 6.87 9.78
CA HIS A 232 14.88 6.77 9.73
C HIS A 232 14.46 5.31 9.57
N ALA A 233 15.01 4.60 8.60
CA ALA A 233 14.76 3.19 8.36
C ALA A 233 15.07 2.32 9.58
N ALA A 234 16.22 2.54 10.22
CA ALA A 234 16.61 1.80 11.43
C ALA A 234 15.59 1.97 12.57
N ARG A 235 15.00 3.16 12.74
CA ARG A 235 13.94 3.38 13.74
C ARG A 235 12.67 2.62 13.38
N VAL A 236 12.24 2.69 12.12
CA VAL A 236 11.07 1.98 11.62
C VAL A 236 11.26 0.47 11.84
N MET A 237 12.37 -0.10 11.37
CA MET A 237 12.69 -1.52 11.53
C MET A 237 12.77 -1.98 12.97
N LEU A 238 13.37 -1.18 13.85
CA LEU A 238 13.41 -1.48 15.29
C LEU A 238 12.01 -1.52 15.88
N THR A 239 11.13 -0.59 15.48
CA THR A 239 9.75 -0.56 15.94
C THR A 239 8.99 -1.80 15.47
N PHE A 240 9.14 -2.21 14.21
CA PHE A 240 8.57 -3.46 13.69
C PHE A 240 9.02 -4.66 14.51
N THR A 241 10.33 -4.83 14.70
CA THR A 241 10.90 -5.96 15.46
C THR A 241 10.41 -5.99 16.92
N LEU A 242 10.31 -4.84 17.56
CA LEU A 242 9.83 -4.78 18.96
C LEU A 242 8.34 -5.13 19.06
N LEU A 243 7.51 -4.62 18.15
CA LEU A 243 6.08 -4.93 18.14
C LEU A 243 5.79 -6.39 17.79
N GLU A 244 6.57 -6.98 16.88
CA GLU A 244 6.46 -8.41 16.57
C GLU A 244 6.80 -9.28 17.78
N LYS A 245 7.84 -8.92 18.55
CA LYS A 245 8.26 -9.66 19.76
C LYS A 245 7.34 -9.48 20.97
N GLN A 246 6.58 -8.40 21.05
CA GLN A 246 5.61 -8.21 22.17
C GLN A 246 4.40 -9.14 22.10
N ARG A 247 4.29 -9.95 21.05
CA ARG A 247 3.19 -10.91 20.83
C ARG A 247 3.54 -12.36 21.20
N LEU A 248 4.75 -12.57 21.67
CA LEU A 248 5.20 -13.81 22.27
C LEU A 248 4.94 -13.80 23.77
#